data_7cb9c1690c443fe19a346782e61c0b1b
#
_entry.id   7cb9c1690c443fe19a346782e61c0b1b
#
_cell.length_a   1.000
_cell.length_b   1.000
_cell.length_c   1.000
_cell.angle_alpha   90.00
_cell.angle_beta   90.00
_cell.angle_gamma   90.00
#
_symmetry.space_group_name_H-M   'P 1'
#
loop_
_entity.id
_entity.type
_entity.pdbx_description
1 polymer ?
#
loop_
_entity_poly.entity_id
_entity_poly.type
_entity_poly.pdbx_seq_one_letter_code
_entity_poly.pdbx_strand_id
1 'polypeptide(L)'
;HAETFGVKIINDHIDEVSLSSKPFLLKGNNEYLANSLIIATGASALYLGLDSEQKYLGRGVSACATCDGFFYRDKEVCVIGGGNTAAEEALYLSNICSKVHLIHRRDKLRAEQILQDRIFEKEKEGKIEIHWNSQLKEVLGDESLVSGISLDSGKEIKLEGVFIAIGHKPNTDIFTTQLDMKNGYITINSGLNGNATQTSIEGVFAS
;
A
#
# COMPACT_ATOMS: atom_id res chain seq x y z
N HIS A 1 -12.56 -21.49 -3.70
CA HIS A 1 -11.75 -22.37 -4.59
C HIS A 1 -10.84 -23.31 -3.80
N ALA A 2 -10.11 -22.83 -2.77
CA ALA A 2 -9.23 -23.69 -1.94
C ALA A 2 -9.99 -24.84 -1.25
N GLU A 3 -11.19 -24.59 -0.74
CA GLU A 3 -12.03 -25.61 -0.08
C GLU A 3 -12.38 -26.77 -1.02
N THR A 4 -12.50 -26.52 -2.34
CA THR A 4 -12.75 -27.55 -3.35
C THR A 4 -11.65 -28.62 -3.38
N PHE A 5 -10.45 -28.25 -2.92
CA PHE A 5 -9.28 -29.14 -2.80
C PHE A 5 -9.06 -29.66 -1.36
N GLY A 6 -10.09 -29.58 -0.50
CA GLY A 6 -10.03 -30.09 0.86
C GLY A 6 -9.29 -29.20 1.85
N VAL A 7 -8.98 -27.94 1.50
CA VAL A 7 -8.37 -26.99 2.44
C VAL A 7 -9.42 -26.57 3.46
N LYS A 8 -9.10 -26.69 4.74
CA LYS A 8 -9.92 -26.17 5.84
C LYS A 8 -9.62 -24.69 6.05
N ILE A 9 -10.59 -23.83 5.80
CA ILE A 9 -10.52 -22.40 6.11
C ILE A 9 -10.99 -22.19 7.55
N ILE A 10 -10.19 -21.53 8.37
CA ILE A 10 -10.51 -21.16 9.74
C ILE A 10 -10.51 -19.63 9.81
N ASN A 11 -11.65 -19.06 10.20
CA ASN A 11 -11.77 -17.63 10.39
C ASN A 11 -11.30 -17.26 11.80
N ASP A 12 -10.02 -16.94 11.91
CA ASP A 12 -9.38 -16.53 13.17
C ASP A 12 -8.28 -15.50 12.87
N HIS A 13 -7.91 -14.70 13.86
CA HIS A 13 -6.80 -13.77 13.81
C HIS A 13 -5.66 -14.29 14.69
N ILE A 14 -4.46 -14.39 14.14
CA ILE A 14 -3.29 -14.85 14.89
C ILE A 14 -2.55 -13.64 15.46
N ASP A 15 -2.49 -13.56 16.79
CA ASP A 15 -1.86 -12.48 17.54
C ASP A 15 -0.44 -12.84 18.01
N GLU A 16 -0.17 -14.13 18.19
CA GLU A 16 1.09 -14.62 18.72
C GLU A 16 1.53 -15.90 18.00
N VAL A 17 2.84 -16.00 17.77
CA VAL A 17 3.45 -17.23 17.24
C VAL A 17 4.63 -17.65 18.12
N SER A 18 4.90 -18.96 18.19
CA SER A 18 6.12 -19.53 18.74
C SER A 18 6.74 -20.47 17.72
N LEU A 19 7.90 -20.11 17.22
CA LEU A 19 8.63 -20.84 16.16
C LEU A 19 9.89 -21.53 16.71
N SER A 20 10.09 -21.56 18.01
CA SER A 20 11.29 -22.08 18.67
C SER A 20 11.43 -23.60 18.60
N SER A 21 10.33 -24.32 18.44
CA SER A 21 10.32 -25.80 18.33
C SER A 21 9.10 -26.29 17.58
N LYS A 22 9.21 -27.45 16.92
CA LYS A 22 8.07 -28.14 16.28
C LYS A 22 7.32 -29.01 17.30
N PRO A 23 5.97 -29.07 17.21
CA PRO A 23 5.13 -28.30 16.32
C PRO A 23 5.12 -26.82 16.68
N PHE A 24 5.12 -25.93 15.67
CA PHE A 24 4.98 -24.49 15.86
C PHE A 24 3.61 -24.17 16.46
N LEU A 25 3.56 -23.22 17.40
CA LEU A 25 2.33 -22.78 18.03
C LEU A 25 1.90 -21.43 17.45
N LEU A 26 0.63 -21.34 17.03
CA LEU A 26 -0.02 -20.11 16.62
C LEU A 26 -1.22 -19.88 17.54
N LYS A 27 -1.37 -18.66 18.05
CA LYS A 27 -2.45 -18.28 18.96
C LYS A 27 -3.25 -17.13 18.39
N GLY A 28 -4.55 -17.30 18.41
CA GLY A 28 -5.58 -16.31 18.16
C GLY A 28 -6.69 -16.51 19.19
N ASN A 29 -7.94 -16.54 18.73
CA ASN A 29 -9.05 -16.99 19.59
C ASN A 29 -8.88 -18.47 20.02
N ASN A 30 -8.17 -19.24 19.20
CA ASN A 30 -7.82 -20.63 19.47
C ASN A 30 -6.31 -20.85 19.35
N GLU A 31 -5.84 -22.03 19.77
CA GLU A 31 -4.46 -22.46 19.57
C GLU A 31 -4.37 -23.47 18.42
N TYR A 32 -3.36 -23.30 17.57
CA TYR A 32 -3.10 -24.16 16.42
C TYR A 32 -1.65 -24.66 16.48
N LEU A 33 -1.47 -25.95 16.20
CA LEU A 33 -0.17 -26.58 16.11
C LEU A 33 0.14 -26.95 14.66
N ALA A 34 1.31 -26.55 14.16
CA ALA A 34 1.72 -26.80 12.80
C ALA A 34 3.15 -27.36 12.71
N ASN A 35 3.37 -28.36 11.88
CA ASN A 35 4.71 -28.88 11.59
C ASN A 35 5.45 -28.04 10.55
N SER A 36 4.70 -27.31 9.69
CA SER A 36 5.23 -26.29 8.80
C SER A 36 4.25 -25.13 8.69
N LEU A 37 4.76 -23.94 8.36
CA LEU A 37 4.01 -22.69 8.29
C LEU A 37 4.32 -21.96 7.00
N ILE A 38 3.29 -21.47 6.34
CA ILE A 38 3.41 -20.49 5.24
C ILE A 38 2.84 -19.17 5.72
N ILE A 39 3.66 -18.12 5.74
CA ILE A 39 3.29 -16.77 6.12
C ILE A 39 2.90 -16.03 4.84
N ALA A 40 1.63 -15.63 4.75
CA ALA A 40 1.07 -14.89 3.63
C ALA A 40 0.19 -13.74 4.16
N THR A 41 0.73 -12.97 5.10
CA THR A 41 0.00 -11.93 5.86
C THR A 41 -0.16 -10.61 5.08
N GLY A 42 0.50 -10.50 3.92
CA GLY A 42 0.43 -9.32 3.07
C GLY A 42 1.00 -8.06 3.70
N ALA A 43 0.53 -6.92 3.22
CA ALA A 43 0.94 -5.61 3.68
C ALA A 43 -0.26 -4.64 3.74
N SER A 44 -0.21 -3.70 4.66
CA SER A 44 -1.22 -2.65 4.82
C SER A 44 -0.71 -1.35 4.21
N ALA A 45 -1.58 -0.63 3.52
CA ALA A 45 -1.26 0.70 3.01
C ALA A 45 -0.93 1.65 4.16
N LEU A 46 0.08 2.48 3.96
CA LEU A 46 0.39 3.57 4.87
C LEU A 46 -0.49 4.77 4.56
N TYR A 47 -0.95 5.43 5.61
CA TYR A 47 -1.71 6.67 5.57
C TYR A 47 -0.95 7.79 6.26
N LEU A 48 -1.36 9.04 6.03
CA LEU A 48 -0.72 10.21 6.64
C LEU A 48 -1.13 10.40 8.10
N GLY A 49 -2.25 9.79 8.50
CA GLY A 49 -2.80 9.91 9.87
C GLY A 49 -3.60 11.19 10.10
N LEU A 50 -4.13 11.79 9.04
CA LEU A 50 -5.00 12.95 9.14
C LEU A 50 -6.44 12.53 9.46
N ASP A 51 -7.11 13.23 10.38
CA ASP A 51 -8.52 12.95 10.70
C ASP A 51 -9.43 13.04 9.47
N SER A 52 -9.15 14.01 8.57
CA SER A 52 -9.86 14.17 7.31
C SER A 52 -9.64 13.01 6.35
N GLU A 53 -8.43 12.43 6.31
CA GLU A 53 -8.12 11.23 5.54
C GLU A 53 -9.00 10.04 6.01
N GLN A 54 -9.07 9.81 7.32
CA GLN A 54 -9.90 8.75 7.91
C GLN A 54 -11.40 8.99 7.67
N LYS A 55 -11.86 10.23 7.79
CA LYS A 55 -13.27 10.62 7.54
C LYS A 55 -13.73 10.22 6.14
N TYR A 56 -12.87 10.38 5.12
CA TYR A 56 -13.22 10.14 3.73
C TYR A 56 -12.69 8.81 3.17
N LEU A 57 -12.12 7.94 4.00
CA LEU A 57 -11.66 6.63 3.56
C LEU A 57 -12.81 5.81 2.96
N GLY A 58 -12.64 5.33 1.71
CA GLY A 58 -13.70 4.68 0.92
C GLY A 58 -14.81 5.62 0.43
N ARG A 59 -14.71 6.94 0.67
CA ARG A 59 -15.65 7.98 0.23
C ARG A 59 -14.95 9.13 -0.48
N GLY A 60 -13.90 8.81 -1.21
CA GLY A 60 -13.07 9.77 -1.92
C GLY A 60 -11.59 9.65 -1.61
N VAL A 61 -11.21 9.02 -0.50
CA VAL A 61 -9.83 8.65 -0.16
C VAL A 61 -9.63 7.16 -0.37
N SER A 62 -8.58 6.79 -1.10
CA SER A 62 -8.18 5.41 -1.40
C SER A 62 -6.65 5.28 -1.32
N ALA A 63 -6.15 4.04 -1.19
CA ALA A 63 -4.75 3.68 -1.31
C ALA A 63 -4.49 2.67 -2.45
N CYS A 64 -5.42 2.56 -3.40
CA CYS A 64 -5.32 1.62 -4.51
C CYS A 64 -5.95 2.22 -5.78
N ALA A 65 -5.14 2.80 -6.66
CA ALA A 65 -5.64 3.39 -7.91
C ALA A 65 -6.23 2.35 -8.86
N THR A 66 -5.67 1.14 -8.92
CA THR A 66 -6.20 0.06 -9.76
C THR A 66 -7.53 -0.51 -9.24
N CYS A 67 -7.79 -0.41 -7.93
CA CYS A 67 -9.05 -0.85 -7.32
C CYS A 67 -10.17 0.18 -7.58
N ASP A 68 -9.90 1.44 -7.30
CA ASP A 68 -10.93 2.47 -7.18
C ASP A 68 -10.88 3.54 -8.28
N GLY A 69 -9.80 3.60 -9.05
CA GLY A 69 -9.59 4.65 -10.06
C GLY A 69 -10.69 4.75 -11.10
N PHE A 70 -11.35 3.62 -11.41
CA PHE A 70 -12.45 3.60 -12.37
C PHE A 70 -13.64 4.51 -11.96
N PHE A 71 -13.89 4.70 -10.68
CA PHE A 71 -14.96 5.57 -10.17
C PHE A 71 -14.67 7.07 -10.41
N TYR A 72 -13.43 7.41 -10.78
CA TYR A 72 -12.96 8.77 -11.03
C TYR A 72 -12.69 9.04 -12.50
N ARG A 73 -13.30 8.25 -13.40
CA ARG A 73 -13.21 8.51 -14.85
C ARG A 73 -13.66 9.94 -15.18
N ASP A 74 -12.84 10.63 -15.99
CA ASP A 74 -13.05 12.00 -16.44
C ASP A 74 -13.14 13.05 -15.32
N LYS A 75 -12.71 12.71 -14.09
CA LYS A 75 -12.64 13.60 -12.93
C LYS A 75 -11.21 14.03 -12.64
N GLU A 76 -11.06 15.09 -11.85
CA GLU A 76 -9.76 15.48 -11.30
C GLU A 76 -9.49 14.72 -9.99
N VAL A 77 -8.27 14.23 -9.84
CA VAL A 77 -7.82 13.46 -8.66
C VAL A 77 -6.43 13.90 -8.24
N CYS A 78 -6.03 13.55 -7.00
CA CYS A 78 -4.64 13.67 -6.62
C CYS A 78 -4.05 12.33 -6.18
N VAL A 79 -2.71 12.23 -6.33
CA VAL A 79 -1.88 11.16 -5.78
C VAL A 79 -0.87 11.78 -4.83
N ILE A 80 -0.81 11.25 -3.62
CA ILE A 80 0.12 11.71 -2.58
C ILE A 80 1.28 10.74 -2.50
N GLY A 81 2.49 11.19 -2.87
CA GLY A 81 3.68 10.35 -2.81
C GLY A 81 4.79 10.80 -3.77
N GLY A 82 5.77 9.92 -4.03
CA GLY A 82 6.89 10.26 -4.93
C GLY A 82 7.87 9.09 -5.11
N GLY A 83 7.50 7.88 -4.69
CA GLY A 83 8.17 6.62 -5.00
C GLY A 83 7.53 5.93 -6.21
N ASN A 84 7.95 4.69 -6.50
CA ASN A 84 7.44 3.89 -7.62
C ASN A 84 5.92 3.76 -7.57
N THR A 85 5.35 3.38 -6.42
CA THR A 85 3.89 3.25 -6.25
C THR A 85 3.15 4.53 -6.65
N ALA A 86 3.61 5.71 -6.18
CA ALA A 86 2.96 6.97 -6.52
C ALA A 86 3.06 7.30 -8.01
N ALA A 87 4.21 7.01 -8.63
CA ALA A 87 4.42 7.22 -10.05
C ALA A 87 3.55 6.29 -10.91
N GLU A 88 3.48 5.00 -10.55
CA GLU A 88 2.65 4.01 -11.24
C GLU A 88 1.16 4.34 -11.12
N GLU A 89 0.69 4.71 -9.93
CA GLU A 89 -0.70 5.11 -9.71
C GLU A 89 -1.06 6.40 -10.46
N ALA A 90 -0.18 7.41 -10.43
CA ALA A 90 -0.40 8.66 -11.17
C ALA A 90 -0.45 8.42 -12.68
N LEU A 91 0.43 7.57 -13.22
CA LEU A 91 0.42 7.16 -14.63
C LEU A 91 -0.85 6.40 -15.00
N TYR A 92 -1.27 5.45 -14.16
CA TYR A 92 -2.52 4.72 -14.38
C TYR A 92 -3.72 5.67 -14.40
N LEU A 93 -3.86 6.51 -13.39
CA LEU A 93 -4.96 7.47 -13.27
C LEU A 93 -4.95 8.51 -14.41
N SER A 94 -3.78 8.92 -14.91
CA SER A 94 -3.67 9.88 -16.02
C SER A 94 -4.30 9.39 -17.34
N ASN A 95 -4.52 8.08 -17.47
CA ASN A 95 -5.17 7.50 -18.65
C ASN A 95 -6.70 7.45 -18.53
N ILE A 96 -7.26 7.60 -17.33
CA ILE A 96 -8.71 7.47 -17.09
C ILE A 96 -9.33 8.74 -16.50
N CYS A 97 -8.57 9.54 -15.78
CA CYS A 97 -9.00 10.80 -15.18
C CYS A 97 -8.78 11.98 -16.14
N SER A 98 -9.49 13.08 -15.92
CA SER A 98 -9.29 14.32 -16.68
C SER A 98 -7.93 14.94 -16.37
N LYS A 99 -7.55 14.95 -15.08
CA LYS A 99 -6.27 15.47 -14.59
C LYS A 99 -5.86 14.78 -13.29
N VAL A 100 -4.55 14.61 -13.10
CA VAL A 100 -3.95 14.07 -11.89
C VAL A 100 -3.00 15.10 -11.26
N HIS A 101 -3.23 15.44 -10.00
CA HIS A 101 -2.32 16.27 -9.20
C HIS A 101 -1.39 15.37 -8.41
N LEU A 102 -0.10 15.33 -8.75
CA LEU A 102 0.91 14.57 -8.00
C LEU A 102 1.52 15.47 -6.90
N ILE A 103 1.16 15.20 -5.64
CA ILE A 103 1.62 15.99 -4.49
C ILE A 103 2.85 15.34 -3.89
N HIS A 104 3.99 16.03 -3.94
CA HIS A 104 5.25 15.51 -3.42
C HIS A 104 5.97 16.48 -2.49
N ARG A 105 6.35 15.98 -1.30
CA ARG A 105 6.98 16.78 -0.22
C ARG A 105 8.42 17.22 -0.49
N ARG A 106 9.02 16.80 -1.60
CA ARG A 106 10.42 17.12 -1.98
C ARG A 106 10.46 17.77 -3.37
N ASP A 107 11.63 18.17 -3.78
CA ASP A 107 11.93 18.79 -5.08
C ASP A 107 12.23 17.78 -6.21
N LYS A 108 12.24 16.47 -5.89
CA LYS A 108 12.49 15.40 -6.86
C LYS A 108 11.81 14.09 -6.45
N LEU A 109 11.35 13.32 -7.43
CA LEU A 109 10.82 11.98 -7.23
C LEU A 109 11.92 11.00 -6.82
N ARG A 110 11.51 9.92 -6.16
CA ARG A 110 12.37 8.78 -5.80
C ARG A 110 12.02 7.52 -6.61
N ALA A 111 11.07 7.64 -7.52
CA ALA A 111 10.70 6.58 -8.45
C ALA A 111 11.87 6.25 -9.38
N GLU A 112 11.83 5.08 -10.00
CA GLU A 112 12.77 4.69 -11.04
C GLU A 112 12.75 5.67 -12.22
N GLN A 113 13.90 5.87 -12.90
CA GLN A 113 14.04 6.86 -13.95
C GLN A 113 13.00 6.71 -15.06
N ILE A 114 12.72 5.49 -15.46
CA ILE A 114 11.72 5.22 -16.50
C ILE A 114 10.30 5.71 -16.13
N LEU A 115 9.94 5.63 -14.86
CA LEU A 115 8.65 6.12 -14.37
C LEU A 115 8.65 7.65 -14.30
N GLN A 116 9.77 8.25 -13.87
CA GLN A 116 9.92 9.70 -13.85
C GLN A 116 9.80 10.29 -15.26
N ASP A 117 10.46 9.70 -16.25
CA ASP A 117 10.40 10.16 -17.64
C ASP A 117 8.97 10.15 -18.16
N ARG A 118 8.21 9.09 -17.91
CA ARG A 118 6.78 8.98 -18.26
C ARG A 118 5.91 10.01 -17.53
N ILE A 119 6.18 10.27 -16.25
CA ILE A 119 5.46 11.30 -15.48
C ILE A 119 5.68 12.66 -16.12
N PHE A 120 6.94 13.01 -16.47
CA PHE A 120 7.25 14.29 -17.10
C PHE A 120 6.67 14.41 -18.51
N GLU A 121 6.53 13.31 -19.26
CA GLU A 121 5.79 13.29 -20.52
C GLU A 121 4.31 13.63 -20.29
N LYS A 122 3.66 12.99 -19.31
CA LYS A 122 2.26 13.26 -18.95
C LYS A 122 2.05 14.68 -18.40
N GLU A 123 3.05 15.23 -17.74
CA GLU A 123 3.03 16.65 -17.31
C GLU A 123 3.04 17.60 -18.52
N LYS A 124 3.88 17.35 -19.52
CA LYS A 124 3.90 18.12 -20.79
C LYS A 124 2.58 18.02 -21.56
N GLU A 125 1.91 16.86 -21.51
CA GLU A 125 0.59 16.64 -22.09
C GLU A 125 -0.53 17.35 -21.28
N GLY A 126 -0.24 17.92 -20.11
CA GLY A 126 -1.21 18.53 -19.21
C GLY A 126 -2.10 17.55 -18.44
N LYS A 127 -1.79 16.25 -18.52
CA LYS A 127 -2.52 15.18 -17.82
C LYS A 127 -2.11 15.02 -16.35
N ILE A 128 -0.86 15.34 -16.04
CA ILE A 128 -0.34 15.37 -14.68
C ILE A 128 0.13 16.78 -14.38
N GLU A 129 -0.13 17.26 -13.16
CA GLU A 129 0.45 18.48 -12.59
C GLU A 129 1.20 18.12 -11.32
N ILE A 130 2.52 18.38 -11.28
CA ILE A 130 3.33 18.05 -10.10
C ILE A 130 3.38 19.26 -9.16
N HIS A 131 3.04 19.03 -7.90
CA HIS A 131 3.17 19.99 -6.81
C HIS A 131 4.38 19.60 -5.94
N TRP A 132 5.50 20.22 -6.25
CA TRP A 132 6.76 20.03 -5.53
C TRP A 132 6.76 20.73 -4.17
N ASN A 133 7.54 20.21 -3.22
CA ASN A 133 7.69 20.78 -1.87
C ASN A 133 6.35 21.04 -1.18
N SER A 134 5.37 20.17 -1.43
CA SER A 134 4.00 20.32 -0.97
C SER A 134 3.53 19.10 -0.23
N GLN A 135 2.79 19.29 0.85
CA GLN A 135 2.21 18.22 1.63
C GLN A 135 0.70 18.41 1.77
N LEU A 136 -0.02 17.30 1.78
CA LEU A 136 -1.44 17.30 2.11
C LEU A 136 -1.60 17.73 3.57
N LYS A 137 -2.38 18.78 3.81
CA LYS A 137 -2.74 19.26 5.14
C LYS A 137 -4.10 18.73 5.55
N GLU A 138 -5.06 18.75 4.62
CA GLU A 138 -6.44 18.36 4.89
C GLU A 138 -7.13 17.91 3.60
N VAL A 139 -7.99 16.90 3.72
CA VAL A 139 -8.95 16.51 2.68
C VAL A 139 -10.24 17.27 2.94
N LEU A 140 -10.71 17.99 1.92
CA LEU A 140 -11.91 18.82 1.97
C LEU A 140 -13.11 18.07 1.39
N GLY A 141 -14.28 18.30 1.91
CA GLY A 141 -15.51 17.69 1.41
C GLY A 141 -16.71 18.04 2.27
N ASP A 142 -17.83 17.51 1.89
CA ASP A 142 -19.09 17.61 2.66
C ASP A 142 -19.25 16.41 3.62
N GLU A 143 -20.48 16.11 4.02
CA GLU A 143 -20.75 14.95 4.87
C GLU A 143 -20.56 13.61 4.14
N SER A 144 -20.54 13.60 2.83
CA SER A 144 -20.62 12.40 1.98
C SER A 144 -19.35 12.11 1.19
N LEU A 145 -18.79 13.12 0.50
CA LEU A 145 -17.77 12.94 -0.51
C LEU A 145 -16.67 14.01 -0.43
N VAL A 146 -15.50 13.64 -0.98
CA VAL A 146 -14.38 14.57 -1.21
C VAL A 146 -14.76 15.60 -2.27
N SER A 147 -14.40 16.86 -2.05
CA SER A 147 -14.54 17.97 -3.00
C SER A 147 -13.24 18.71 -3.28
N GLY A 148 -12.16 18.37 -2.59
CA GLY A 148 -10.86 18.99 -2.76
C GLY A 148 -9.85 18.61 -1.68
N ILE A 149 -8.71 19.29 -1.74
CA ILE A 149 -7.64 19.18 -0.74
C ILE A 149 -7.11 20.57 -0.40
N SER A 150 -6.57 20.71 0.82
CA SER A 150 -5.75 21.86 1.24
C SER A 150 -4.31 21.40 1.43
N LEU A 151 -3.36 22.14 0.88
CA LEU A 151 -1.93 21.91 1.06
C LEU A 151 -1.38 22.71 2.24
N ASP A 152 -0.20 22.34 2.73
CA ASP A 152 0.53 23.04 3.79
C ASP A 152 0.82 24.52 3.48
N SER A 153 0.93 24.86 2.19
CA SER A 153 1.06 26.24 1.71
C SER A 153 -0.22 27.08 1.83
N GLY A 154 -1.36 26.45 2.16
CA GLY A 154 -2.70 27.07 2.14
C GLY A 154 -3.35 27.06 0.75
N LYS A 155 -2.69 26.51 -0.29
CA LYS A 155 -3.33 26.33 -1.61
C LYS A 155 -4.41 25.26 -1.50
N GLU A 156 -5.59 25.56 -1.98
CA GLU A 156 -6.68 24.58 -2.16
C GLU A 156 -6.77 24.14 -3.62
N ILE A 157 -7.07 22.85 -3.82
CA ILE A 157 -7.26 22.24 -5.14
C ILE A 157 -8.59 21.51 -5.11
N LYS A 158 -9.48 21.85 -6.04
CA LYS A 158 -10.77 21.16 -6.23
C LYS A 158 -10.52 19.85 -6.99
N LEU A 159 -11.00 18.76 -6.43
CA LEU A 159 -10.89 17.41 -7.02
C LEU A 159 -11.87 16.45 -6.30
N GLU A 160 -12.11 15.28 -6.89
CA GLU A 160 -13.09 14.33 -6.36
C GLU A 160 -12.47 13.08 -5.75
N GLY A 161 -11.17 12.85 -5.93
CA GLY A 161 -10.51 11.65 -5.39
C GLY A 161 -9.09 11.91 -4.93
N VAL A 162 -8.72 11.28 -3.81
CA VAL A 162 -7.39 11.36 -3.18
C VAL A 162 -6.82 9.95 -3.06
N PHE A 163 -5.68 9.69 -3.68
CA PHE A 163 -4.98 8.42 -3.64
C PHE A 163 -3.71 8.55 -2.80
N ILE A 164 -3.64 7.82 -1.69
CA ILE A 164 -2.51 7.85 -0.77
C ILE A 164 -1.51 6.77 -1.18
N ALA A 165 -0.40 7.17 -1.78
CA ALA A 165 0.62 6.30 -2.36
C ALA A 165 2.00 6.51 -1.70
N ILE A 166 2.03 6.48 -0.36
CA ILE A 166 3.25 6.72 0.43
C ILE A 166 3.99 5.44 0.83
N GLY A 167 3.49 4.29 0.41
CA GLY A 167 4.06 2.98 0.63
C GLY A 167 3.18 2.04 1.44
N HIS A 168 3.72 0.87 1.75
CA HIS A 168 3.05 -0.19 2.52
C HIS A 168 3.91 -0.61 3.71
N LYS A 169 3.25 -1.06 4.77
CA LYS A 169 3.89 -1.73 5.91
C LYS A 169 3.54 -3.21 5.84
N PRO A 170 4.52 -4.13 5.79
CA PRO A 170 4.25 -5.55 5.84
C PRO A 170 3.63 -5.94 7.19
N ASN A 171 2.67 -6.88 7.15
CA ASN A 171 1.97 -7.36 8.35
C ASN A 171 2.76 -8.51 9.00
N THR A 172 3.93 -8.18 9.54
CA THR A 172 4.94 -9.14 10.01
C THR A 172 5.39 -8.90 11.45
N ASP A 173 4.74 -7.99 12.15
CA ASP A 173 5.15 -7.54 13.49
C ASP A 173 5.27 -8.72 14.49
N ILE A 174 4.36 -9.70 14.42
CA ILE A 174 4.36 -10.89 15.30
C ILE A 174 5.56 -11.84 15.08
N PHE A 175 6.32 -11.67 13.99
CA PHE A 175 7.49 -12.49 13.65
C PHE A 175 8.82 -11.81 13.95
N THR A 176 8.83 -10.54 14.35
CA THR A 176 10.03 -9.66 14.41
C THR A 176 11.15 -10.20 15.29
N THR A 177 10.82 -10.92 16.38
CA THR A 177 11.80 -11.45 17.32
C THR A 177 12.26 -12.87 16.98
N GLN A 178 11.71 -13.49 15.96
CA GLN A 178 11.91 -14.90 15.67
C GLN A 178 12.47 -15.19 14.28
N LEU A 179 12.20 -14.32 13.30
CA LEU A 179 12.65 -14.47 11.92
C LEU A 179 13.63 -13.36 11.52
N ASP A 180 14.54 -13.68 10.61
CA ASP A 180 15.41 -12.68 10.00
C ASP A 180 14.58 -11.74 9.11
N MET A 181 14.74 -10.44 9.32
CA MET A 181 13.95 -9.42 8.64
C MET A 181 14.83 -8.28 8.10
N LYS A 182 14.38 -7.67 7.01
CA LYS A 182 14.98 -6.46 6.44
C LYS A 182 13.89 -5.43 6.12
N ASN A 183 13.97 -4.26 6.72
CA ASN A 183 12.97 -3.19 6.56
C ASN A 183 11.52 -3.63 6.85
N GLY A 184 11.33 -4.52 7.82
CA GLY A 184 10.02 -5.09 8.14
C GLY A 184 9.59 -6.29 7.28
N TYR A 185 10.27 -6.59 6.19
CA TYR A 185 10.00 -7.77 5.37
C TYR A 185 10.78 -8.99 5.86
N ILE A 186 10.15 -10.15 5.85
CA ILE A 186 10.79 -11.43 6.20
C ILE A 186 11.81 -11.78 5.10
N THR A 187 13.03 -12.10 5.51
CA THR A 187 14.08 -12.55 4.59
C THR A 187 13.83 -14.01 4.21
N ILE A 188 13.85 -14.29 2.91
CA ILE A 188 13.63 -15.64 2.36
C ILE A 188 14.78 -16.08 1.46
N ASN A 189 14.91 -17.40 1.26
CA ASN A 189 15.83 -17.97 0.30
C ASN A 189 15.34 -17.73 -1.14
N SER A 190 16.27 -17.40 -2.05
CA SER A 190 15.96 -17.18 -3.48
C SER A 190 15.62 -18.45 -4.26
N GLY A 191 15.94 -19.62 -3.69
CA GLY A 191 15.70 -20.91 -4.32
C GLY A 191 16.83 -21.41 -5.24
N LEU A 192 17.94 -20.69 -5.36
CA LEU A 192 19.09 -21.13 -6.16
C LEU A 192 19.67 -22.49 -5.70
N ASN A 193 19.58 -22.76 -4.38
CA ASN A 193 20.04 -24.01 -3.76
C ASN A 193 18.88 -24.84 -3.19
N GLY A 194 17.68 -24.73 -3.76
CA GLY A 194 16.46 -25.31 -3.21
C GLY A 194 15.81 -24.44 -2.13
N ASN A 195 14.73 -24.94 -1.56
CA ASN A 195 13.99 -24.29 -0.46
C ASN A 195 13.61 -22.82 -0.75
N ALA A 196 13.16 -22.53 -1.98
CA ALA A 196 12.64 -21.22 -2.34
C ALA A 196 11.55 -20.80 -1.32
N THR A 197 11.55 -19.50 -0.97
CA THR A 197 10.63 -18.89 0.02
C THR A 197 10.81 -19.36 1.46
N GLN A 198 11.74 -20.28 1.78
CA GLN A 198 12.04 -20.65 3.15
C GLN A 198 12.67 -19.47 3.89
N THR A 199 12.21 -19.25 5.12
CA THR A 199 12.75 -18.23 6.03
C THR A 199 14.02 -18.72 6.74
N SER A 200 14.48 -18.00 7.77
CA SER A 200 15.59 -18.40 8.62
C SER A 200 15.29 -19.64 9.50
N ILE A 201 14.04 -20.06 9.60
CA ILE A 201 13.60 -21.23 10.36
C ILE A 201 13.14 -22.34 9.41
N GLU A 202 13.69 -23.55 9.56
CA GLU A 202 13.31 -24.70 8.76
C GLU A 202 11.84 -25.10 8.95
N GLY A 203 11.11 -25.20 7.83
CA GLY A 203 9.69 -25.50 7.79
C GLY A 203 8.80 -24.25 7.91
N VAL A 204 9.39 -23.03 7.96
CA VAL A 204 8.67 -21.78 7.89
C VAL A 204 8.99 -21.08 6.56
N PHE A 205 7.97 -20.77 5.79
CA PHE A 205 8.02 -20.15 4.47
C PHE A 205 7.24 -18.83 4.48
N ALA A 206 7.61 -17.87 3.62
CA ALA A 206 6.91 -16.60 3.47
C ALA A 206 6.79 -16.18 2.00
N SER A 207 5.71 -15.45 1.67
CA SER A 207 5.44 -14.91 0.33
C SER A 207 4.91 -13.46 0.39
#